data_62f9a108c44b28f8e06486def7ff205f
#
_entry.id   62f9a108c44b28f8e06486def7ff205f
#
_cell.length_a   1.000
_cell.length_b   1.000
_cell.length_c   1.000
_cell.angle_alpha   90.00
_cell.angle_beta   90.00
_cell.angle_gamma   90.00
#
_symmetry.space_group_name_H-M   'P 1'
#
loop_
_entity.id
_entity.type
_entity.pdbx_description
1 polymer ?
#
loop_
_entity_poly.entity_id
_entity_poly.type
_entity_poly.pdbx_seq_one_letter_code
_entity_poly.pdbx_strand_id
1 'polypeptide(L)'
;MEEKHYEKTRDRRSDAGFFRCAAIVIPYLNPAELAAISCTSKSLYQISKTITSRRTSDASRGSENLPIPFLNPISDDSQPYSYFFYTPTQTLRLRPDFRQAWGSNDQSRLCRKEGRPDPFLLRVEGASGCECASCNGDCCPCLEADEFLLTRECGPSCKCGLGCGNRVTQGGVTVRLKMVKDEKKGWGLYAAEFIPRGQFVCEYAGELLSTKEATRRQQTYDKLASITPALLVVKEHLPSGNKCMRINIDATRIGNIARFVNHSCDGGNLDTVIVRSSGALLPRICFFASRDIQENEELTFSYGDIRLRPNGQPCFCGTATCAGILPSENT
;
A
#
# COMPACT_ATOMS: atom_id res chain seq x y z
N MET A 1 -34.05 26.31 37.99
CA MET A 1 -33.71 24.89 37.74
C MET A 1 -33.51 24.56 36.26
N GLU A 2 -34.07 25.33 35.33
CA GLU A 2 -33.92 25.12 33.87
C GLU A 2 -32.56 25.46 33.28
N GLU A 3 -31.90 26.50 33.78
CA GLU A 3 -30.57 26.88 33.26
C GLU A 3 -29.46 25.82 33.49
N LYS A 4 -29.48 25.13 34.65
CA LYS A 4 -28.52 24.05 34.93
C LYS A 4 -28.74 22.80 34.06
N HIS A 5 -29.95 22.60 33.56
CA HIS A 5 -30.24 21.48 32.67
C HIS A 5 -29.82 21.75 31.22
N TYR A 6 -29.85 23.03 30.79
CA TYR A 6 -29.46 23.46 29.45
C TYR A 6 -27.94 23.47 29.28
N GLU A 7 -27.18 23.89 30.29
CA GLU A 7 -25.71 23.80 30.30
C GLU A 7 -25.22 22.35 30.24
N LYS A 8 -25.83 21.42 31.01
CA LYS A 8 -25.48 20.00 30.99
C LYS A 8 -25.74 19.33 29.65
N THR A 9 -26.79 19.72 28.93
CA THR A 9 -27.13 19.17 27.61
C THR A 9 -26.26 19.75 26.51
N ARG A 10 -25.82 21.00 26.60
CA ARG A 10 -24.90 21.66 25.65
C ARG A 10 -23.51 21.07 25.75
N ASP A 11 -23.01 20.81 26.97
CA ASP A 11 -21.71 20.18 27.24
C ASP A 11 -21.64 18.76 26.68
N ARG A 12 -22.68 17.94 26.90
CA ARG A 12 -22.74 16.57 26.36
C ARG A 12 -22.78 16.48 24.85
N ARG A 13 -23.40 17.46 24.15
CA ARG A 13 -23.41 17.53 22.68
C ARG A 13 -22.06 17.98 22.13
N SER A 14 -21.37 18.88 22.80
CA SER A 14 -20.01 19.31 22.49
C SER A 14 -19.03 18.15 22.61
N ASP A 15 -19.08 17.39 23.72
CA ASP A 15 -18.25 16.23 23.96
C ASP A 15 -18.45 15.12 22.92
N ALA A 16 -19.70 14.82 22.55
CA ALA A 16 -20.00 13.82 21.53
C ALA A 16 -19.47 14.19 20.14
N GLY A 17 -19.46 15.49 19.80
CA GLY A 17 -18.85 16.02 18.57
C GLY A 17 -17.34 15.89 18.59
N PHE A 18 -16.70 16.27 19.70
CA PHE A 18 -15.27 16.13 19.89
C PHE A 18 -14.82 14.68 19.76
N PHE A 19 -15.45 13.72 20.43
CA PHE A 19 -15.05 12.32 20.36
C PHE A 19 -15.28 11.68 18.99
N ARG A 20 -16.28 12.13 18.23
CA ARG A 20 -16.43 11.73 16.82
C ARG A 20 -15.27 12.20 15.96
N CYS A 21 -14.85 13.45 16.09
CA CYS A 21 -13.69 13.98 15.39
C CYS A 21 -12.40 13.29 15.86
N ALA A 22 -12.25 13.08 17.16
CA ALA A 22 -11.11 12.39 17.75
C ALA A 22 -10.97 10.96 17.19
N ALA A 23 -12.06 10.22 17.07
CA ALA A 23 -12.04 8.87 16.51
C ALA A 23 -11.57 8.82 15.04
N ILE A 24 -11.73 9.91 14.28
CA ILE A 24 -11.23 10.04 12.90
C ILE A 24 -9.75 10.41 12.87
N VAL A 25 -9.30 11.31 13.76
CA VAL A 25 -7.95 11.88 13.72
C VAL A 25 -6.92 11.03 14.48
N ILE A 26 -7.28 10.51 15.65
CA ILE A 26 -6.36 9.77 16.52
C ILE A 26 -5.71 8.54 15.85
N PRO A 27 -6.40 7.78 14.94
CA PRO A 27 -5.76 6.70 14.20
C PRO A 27 -4.55 7.10 13.34
N TYR A 28 -4.38 8.38 13.06
CA TYR A 28 -3.23 8.90 12.29
C TYR A 28 -2.06 9.37 13.17
N LEU A 29 -2.22 9.38 14.49
CA LEU A 29 -1.15 9.74 15.41
C LEU A 29 -0.08 8.65 15.45
N ASN A 30 1.19 9.06 15.58
CA ASN A 30 2.27 8.11 15.83
C ASN A 30 2.19 7.52 17.27
N PRO A 31 2.93 6.45 17.59
CA PRO A 31 2.84 5.82 18.90
C PRO A 31 3.12 6.74 20.09
N ALA A 32 4.08 7.67 19.97
CA ALA A 32 4.40 8.61 21.04
C ALA A 32 3.29 9.65 21.26
N GLU A 33 2.74 10.19 20.16
CA GLU A 33 1.58 11.09 20.20
C GLU A 33 0.34 10.39 20.74
N LEU A 34 0.12 9.13 20.35
CA LEU A 34 -0.98 8.32 20.86
C LEU A 34 -0.86 8.06 22.37
N ALA A 35 0.35 7.77 22.85
CA ALA A 35 0.65 7.64 24.26
C ALA A 35 0.38 8.95 25.01
N ALA A 36 0.86 10.08 24.49
CA ALA A 36 0.67 11.38 25.12
C ALA A 36 -0.82 11.73 25.25
N ILE A 37 -1.62 11.55 24.19
CA ILE A 37 -3.05 11.86 24.23
C ILE A 37 -3.82 10.90 25.14
N SER A 38 -3.37 9.66 25.27
CA SER A 38 -3.99 8.67 26.17
C SER A 38 -3.94 9.08 27.65
N CYS A 39 -2.97 9.91 28.02
CA CYS A 39 -2.81 10.41 29.40
C CYS A 39 -3.74 11.58 29.73
N THR A 40 -4.48 12.14 28.77
CA THR A 40 -5.27 13.37 28.98
C THR A 40 -6.67 13.14 29.51
N SER A 41 -7.32 12.04 29.15
CA SER A 41 -8.65 11.67 29.67
C SER A 41 -8.95 10.18 29.55
N LYS A 42 -9.89 9.68 30.36
CA LYS A 42 -10.33 8.27 30.32
C LYS A 42 -10.90 7.87 28.95
N SER A 43 -11.66 8.75 28.30
CA SER A 43 -12.24 8.48 26.97
C SER A 43 -11.17 8.39 25.90
N LEU A 44 -10.19 9.30 25.89
CA LEU A 44 -9.06 9.28 24.98
C LEU A 44 -8.13 8.09 25.22
N TYR A 45 -7.94 7.69 26.49
CA TYR A 45 -7.26 6.46 26.83
C TYR A 45 -7.93 5.23 26.19
N GLN A 46 -9.26 5.09 26.29
CA GLN A 46 -9.98 3.96 25.69
C GLN A 46 -9.86 3.95 24.16
N ILE A 47 -9.98 5.11 23.52
CA ILE A 47 -9.77 5.23 22.05
C ILE A 47 -8.34 4.81 21.70
N SER A 48 -7.33 5.33 22.39
CA SER A 48 -5.92 5.01 22.17
C SER A 48 -5.61 3.54 22.38
N LYS A 49 -6.20 2.92 23.42
CA LYS A 49 -6.08 1.48 23.69
C LYS A 49 -6.65 0.65 22.55
N THR A 50 -7.83 1.00 22.04
CA THR A 50 -8.46 0.31 20.89
C THR A 50 -7.60 0.40 19.65
N ILE A 51 -7.04 1.59 19.36
CA ILE A 51 -6.16 1.79 18.22
C ILE A 51 -4.87 0.97 18.37
N THR A 52 -4.25 0.99 19.55
CA THR A 52 -3.04 0.20 19.83
C THR A 52 -3.32 -1.29 19.66
N SER A 53 -4.40 -1.80 20.26
CA SER A 53 -4.80 -3.20 20.09
C SER A 53 -4.99 -3.59 18.63
N ARG A 54 -5.67 -2.76 17.84
CA ARG A 54 -5.83 -3.00 16.40
C ARG A 54 -4.50 -3.01 15.68
N ARG A 55 -3.60 -2.07 15.98
CA ARG A 55 -2.27 -1.99 15.35
C ARG A 55 -1.37 -3.17 15.70
N THR A 56 -1.56 -3.82 16.84
CA THR A 56 -0.78 -4.99 17.27
C THR A 56 -1.37 -6.32 16.82
N SER A 57 -2.66 -6.36 16.46
CA SER A 57 -3.34 -7.58 16.01
C SER A 57 -3.47 -7.68 14.49
N ASP A 58 -3.49 -6.55 13.79
CA ASP A 58 -3.73 -6.50 12.34
C ASP A 58 -2.80 -5.49 11.67
N ALA A 59 -1.91 -5.96 10.81
CA ALA A 59 -0.96 -5.15 10.05
C ALA A 59 -1.66 -4.15 9.13
N SER A 60 -2.84 -4.50 8.59
CA SER A 60 -3.65 -3.63 7.74
C SER A 60 -4.44 -2.58 8.52
N ARG A 61 -4.54 -2.73 9.85
CA ARG A 61 -5.33 -1.84 10.72
C ARG A 61 -6.81 -1.76 10.36
N GLY A 62 -7.33 -2.80 9.74
CA GLY A 62 -8.70 -2.87 9.22
C GLY A 62 -8.90 -2.13 7.90
N SER A 63 -7.83 -1.82 7.17
CA SER A 63 -7.89 -1.16 5.86
C SER A 63 -8.01 -2.15 4.70
N GLU A 64 -7.73 -3.43 4.91
CA GLU A 64 -7.90 -4.49 3.92
C GLU A 64 -9.17 -5.30 4.16
N ASN A 65 -9.53 -6.15 3.19
CA ASN A 65 -10.73 -7.01 3.28
C ASN A 65 -10.62 -8.03 4.40
N LEU A 66 -9.40 -8.54 4.61
CA LEU A 66 -9.08 -9.55 5.60
C LEU A 66 -8.03 -9.01 6.57
N PRO A 67 -8.14 -9.33 7.87
CA PRO A 67 -7.09 -8.97 8.82
C PRO A 67 -5.80 -9.72 8.53
N ILE A 68 -4.67 -9.07 8.75
CA ILE A 68 -3.32 -9.61 8.50
C ILE A 68 -2.61 -9.73 9.86
N PRO A 69 -2.64 -10.89 10.51
CA PRO A 69 -2.09 -11.09 11.83
C PRO A 69 -0.56 -11.04 11.85
N PHE A 70 -0.01 -10.66 13.00
CA PHE A 70 1.41 -10.72 13.30
C PHE A 70 1.76 -12.02 14.03
N LEU A 71 2.87 -12.64 13.61
CA LEU A 71 3.52 -13.74 14.32
C LEU A 71 4.95 -13.34 14.63
N ASN A 72 5.26 -13.13 15.89
CA ASN A 72 6.62 -12.89 16.37
C ASN A 72 7.12 -14.08 17.19
N PRO A 73 7.81 -15.05 16.56
CA PRO A 73 8.33 -16.22 17.27
C PRO A 73 9.61 -15.92 18.08
N ILE A 74 10.19 -14.72 17.96
CA ILE A 74 11.58 -14.49 18.38
C ILE A 74 11.69 -13.79 19.71
N SER A 75 10.79 -12.88 20.11
CA SER A 75 11.00 -12.13 21.33
C SER A 75 9.84 -11.27 21.85
N ASP A 76 10.09 -10.72 23.06
CA ASP A 76 9.28 -9.85 23.89
C ASP A 76 9.18 -8.40 23.41
N ASP A 77 9.60 -8.06 22.20
CA ASP A 77 9.53 -6.69 21.69
C ASP A 77 8.08 -6.22 21.59
N SER A 78 7.74 -5.27 22.44
CA SER A 78 6.41 -4.64 22.53
C SER A 78 6.03 -3.85 21.26
N GLN A 79 6.99 -3.56 20.38
CA GLN A 79 6.75 -2.91 19.11
C GLN A 79 7.00 -3.87 17.94
N PRO A 80 5.95 -4.29 17.23
CA PRO A 80 6.08 -5.29 16.18
C PRO A 80 6.91 -4.79 14.98
N TYR A 81 6.86 -3.52 14.62
CA TYR A 81 7.60 -2.94 13.48
C TYR A 81 7.69 -1.41 13.58
N SER A 82 8.54 -0.80 12.75
CA SER A 82 8.61 0.66 12.64
C SER A 82 7.27 1.25 12.21
N TYR A 83 6.81 2.28 12.89
CA TYR A 83 5.53 2.92 12.60
C TYR A 83 5.50 3.53 11.21
N PHE A 84 4.42 3.26 10.49
CA PHE A 84 4.09 3.89 9.21
C PHE A 84 2.58 4.10 9.09
N PHE A 85 2.17 5.00 8.22
CA PHE A 85 0.75 5.19 7.90
C PHE A 85 0.31 4.14 6.90
N TYR A 86 -0.77 3.42 7.22
CA TYR A 86 -1.32 2.44 6.29
C TYR A 86 -2.16 3.12 5.22
N THR A 87 -1.94 2.75 3.96
CA THR A 87 -2.78 3.09 2.82
C THR A 87 -2.94 1.87 1.92
N PRO A 88 -4.16 1.41 1.60
CA PRO A 88 -4.37 0.23 0.74
C PRO A 88 -3.99 0.48 -0.72
N THR A 89 -3.85 1.73 -1.14
CA THR A 89 -3.51 2.14 -2.50
C THR A 89 -2.52 3.28 -2.49
N GLN A 90 -1.88 3.51 -3.64
CA GLN A 90 -0.88 4.57 -3.79
C GLN A 90 -1.44 5.96 -3.50
N THR A 91 -0.59 6.86 -3.00
CA THR A 91 -0.93 8.25 -2.68
C THR A 91 -0.02 9.22 -3.43
N LEU A 92 -0.51 10.43 -3.68
CA LEU A 92 0.27 11.50 -4.26
C LEU A 92 0.44 12.61 -3.23
N ARG A 93 1.69 12.91 -2.87
CA ARG A 93 1.97 14.05 -2.01
C ARG A 93 1.89 15.33 -2.84
N LEU A 94 0.74 15.97 -2.81
CA LEU A 94 0.60 17.31 -3.36
C LEU A 94 1.36 18.30 -2.47
N ARG A 95 2.41 18.94 -3.00
CA ARG A 95 2.99 20.11 -2.32
C ARG A 95 1.94 21.22 -2.30
N PRO A 96 1.89 22.05 -1.22
CA PRO A 96 1.00 23.19 -1.16
C PRO A 96 1.14 24.14 -2.38
N ASP A 97 2.35 24.22 -2.95
CA ASP A 97 2.70 25.05 -4.10
C ASP A 97 2.18 24.52 -5.44
N PHE A 98 1.80 23.24 -5.50
CA PHE A 98 1.13 22.61 -6.65
C PHE A 98 -0.36 22.40 -6.38
N ARG A 99 -1.05 23.41 -5.87
CA ARG A 99 -2.49 23.54 -6.06
C ARG A 99 -2.79 23.89 -7.52
N GLN A 100 -2.44 23.01 -8.43
CA GLN A 100 -3.13 23.02 -9.70
C GLN A 100 -4.55 22.55 -9.40
N ALA A 101 -5.47 23.48 -9.53
CA ALA A 101 -6.88 23.18 -9.64
C ALA A 101 -7.08 22.39 -10.95
N TRP A 102 -6.77 21.09 -10.94
CA TRP A 102 -7.20 20.17 -11.97
C TRP A 102 -8.70 20.03 -11.80
N GLY A 103 -9.43 20.82 -12.56
CA GLY A 103 -10.86 20.86 -12.79
C GLY A 103 -11.71 20.06 -11.82
N SER A 104 -12.55 20.78 -11.13
CA SER A 104 -13.64 20.43 -10.21
C SER A 104 -13.26 20.31 -8.73
N ASN A 105 -13.91 21.17 -7.96
CA ASN A 105 -13.97 21.20 -6.49
C ASN A 105 -14.69 19.96 -5.88
N ASP A 106 -14.65 18.83 -6.52
CA ASP A 106 -15.39 17.65 -6.08
C ASP A 106 -14.50 16.71 -5.25
N GLN A 107 -13.92 17.23 -4.17
CA GLN A 107 -13.29 16.41 -3.12
C GLN A 107 -14.30 15.46 -2.44
N SER A 108 -15.60 15.67 -2.62
CA SER A 108 -16.66 14.83 -2.05
C SER A 108 -16.79 13.47 -2.75
N ARG A 109 -16.19 13.27 -3.92
CA ARG A 109 -16.22 11.99 -4.64
C ARG A 109 -15.07 11.04 -4.31
N LEU A 110 -14.09 11.46 -3.53
CA LEU A 110 -12.98 10.61 -3.09
C LEU A 110 -13.38 9.58 -2.02
N CYS A 111 -14.55 9.73 -1.42
CA CYS A 111 -15.13 8.79 -0.47
C CYS A 111 -16.32 8.07 -1.09
N ARG A 112 -16.10 7.04 -1.89
CA ARG A 112 -17.18 6.12 -2.24
C ARG A 112 -17.37 5.12 -1.12
N LYS A 113 -18.66 4.81 -0.90
CA LYS A 113 -19.24 3.83 0.02
C LYS A 113 -18.21 2.82 0.55
N GLU A 114 -18.09 2.75 1.89
CA GLU A 114 -17.32 1.78 2.66
C GLU A 114 -15.89 2.18 3.09
N GLY A 115 -15.54 3.46 3.05
CA GLY A 115 -14.31 3.95 3.71
C GLY A 115 -12.99 3.60 3.00
N ARG A 116 -13.02 3.03 1.78
CA ARG A 116 -11.83 2.79 0.98
C ARG A 116 -11.47 4.01 0.13
N PRO A 117 -10.20 4.43 0.11
CA PRO A 117 -9.74 5.46 -0.81
C PRO A 117 -9.93 5.00 -2.27
N ASP A 118 -10.20 5.96 -3.17
CA ASP A 118 -10.27 5.72 -4.61
C ASP A 118 -8.86 5.30 -5.09
N PRO A 119 -8.67 4.13 -5.72
CA PRO A 119 -7.38 3.69 -6.24
C PRO A 119 -6.87 4.56 -7.40
N PHE A 120 -7.73 5.42 -7.97
CA PHE A 120 -7.38 6.28 -9.10
C PHE A 120 -7.13 7.71 -8.65
N LEU A 121 -5.89 8.05 -8.36
CA LEU A 121 -5.49 9.37 -7.87
C LEU A 121 -5.76 10.49 -8.86
N LEU A 122 -5.58 10.23 -10.16
CA LEU A 122 -5.79 11.18 -11.24
C LEU A 122 -6.56 10.49 -12.36
N ARG A 123 -7.56 11.21 -12.90
CA ARG A 123 -8.38 10.74 -14.01
C ARG A 123 -8.11 11.56 -15.27
N VAL A 124 -8.15 10.91 -16.41
CA VAL A 124 -8.00 11.54 -17.71
C VAL A 124 -9.40 11.88 -18.21
N GLU A 125 -9.70 13.17 -18.37
CA GLU A 125 -10.95 13.63 -18.95
C GLU A 125 -11.02 13.25 -20.43
N GLY A 126 -12.21 12.79 -20.89
CA GLY A 126 -12.43 12.38 -22.27
C GLY A 126 -11.75 11.05 -22.66
N ALA A 127 -11.13 10.34 -21.73
CA ALA A 127 -10.58 9.02 -22.02
C ALA A 127 -11.70 8.03 -22.34
N SER A 128 -11.51 7.25 -23.40
CA SER A 128 -12.42 6.18 -23.79
C SER A 128 -12.27 4.96 -22.87
N GLY A 129 -13.38 4.31 -22.58
CA GLY A 129 -13.43 3.03 -21.86
C GLY A 129 -14.36 2.07 -22.58
N CYS A 130 -14.54 0.86 -22.06
CA CYS A 130 -15.49 -0.08 -22.65
C CYS A 130 -16.93 0.32 -22.35
N GLU A 131 -17.81 0.00 -23.29
CA GLU A 131 -19.26 0.20 -23.20
C GLU A 131 -19.98 -1.04 -22.59
N CYS A 132 -19.24 -2.05 -22.18
CA CYS A 132 -19.78 -3.31 -21.65
C CYS A 132 -20.55 -3.08 -20.35
N ALA A 133 -21.69 -3.75 -20.17
CA ALA A 133 -22.41 -3.78 -18.90
C ALA A 133 -21.65 -4.62 -17.83
N SER A 134 -21.01 -5.71 -18.28
CA SER A 134 -20.13 -6.57 -17.50
C SER A 134 -19.07 -7.18 -18.44
N CYS A 135 -17.82 -7.27 -17.97
CA CYS A 135 -16.71 -7.81 -18.76
C CYS A 135 -16.34 -9.19 -18.21
N ASN A 136 -17.10 -10.18 -18.61
CA ASN A 136 -16.88 -11.58 -18.22
C ASN A 136 -16.41 -12.35 -19.47
N GLY A 137 -15.14 -12.17 -19.88
CA GLY A 137 -14.58 -12.90 -21.02
C GLY A 137 -13.79 -12.03 -22.00
N ASP A 138 -13.25 -12.65 -23.03
CA ASP A 138 -12.20 -12.13 -23.92
C ASP A 138 -12.64 -11.00 -24.88
N CYS A 139 -13.91 -10.62 -24.88
CA CYS A 139 -14.46 -9.63 -25.82
C CYS A 139 -14.34 -8.16 -25.36
N CYS A 140 -13.80 -7.89 -24.20
CA CYS A 140 -13.68 -6.52 -23.71
C CYS A 140 -12.44 -5.84 -24.30
N PRO A 141 -12.56 -4.64 -24.94
CA PRO A 141 -11.40 -3.91 -25.47
C PRO A 141 -10.33 -3.56 -24.43
N CYS A 142 -10.69 -3.60 -23.12
CA CYS A 142 -9.75 -3.35 -22.04
C CYS A 142 -8.90 -4.58 -21.68
N LEU A 143 -9.20 -5.77 -22.26
CA LEU A 143 -8.49 -7.03 -21.99
C LEU A 143 -7.35 -7.29 -22.97
N GLU A 144 -7.12 -6.42 -23.96
CA GLU A 144 -5.99 -6.58 -24.87
C GLU A 144 -4.69 -6.58 -24.08
N ALA A 145 -4.11 -7.79 -23.95
CA ALA A 145 -2.81 -7.99 -23.32
C ALA A 145 -1.71 -7.58 -24.29
N ASP A 146 -0.87 -6.63 -23.89
CA ASP A 146 0.42 -6.43 -24.55
C ASP A 146 1.38 -7.57 -24.15
N GLU A 147 2.32 -7.93 -25.02
CA GLU A 147 3.35 -8.97 -24.81
C GLU A 147 4.29 -8.69 -23.60
N PHE A 148 4.17 -7.55 -22.99
CA PHE A 148 4.96 -7.12 -21.84
C PHE A 148 4.10 -7.16 -20.59
N LEU A 149 4.57 -7.62 -19.44
CA LEU A 149 4.02 -7.67 -18.08
C LEU A 149 3.06 -6.49 -17.70
N LEU A 150 2.24 -6.08 -18.66
CA LEU A 150 1.29 -4.99 -18.58
C LEU A 150 -0.12 -5.57 -18.63
N THR A 151 -0.83 -5.41 -17.53
CA THR A 151 -2.25 -5.79 -17.45
C THR A 151 -3.13 -4.55 -17.58
N ARG A 152 -4.13 -4.62 -18.45
CA ARG A 152 -5.14 -3.57 -18.60
C ARG A 152 -6.43 -3.97 -17.92
N GLU A 153 -6.92 -3.10 -17.05
CA GLU A 153 -8.19 -3.27 -16.38
C GLU A 153 -9.20 -2.21 -16.81
N CYS A 154 -10.47 -2.55 -16.65
CA CYS A 154 -11.53 -1.55 -16.70
C CYS A 154 -11.31 -0.51 -15.60
N GLY A 155 -11.60 0.75 -15.89
CA GLY A 155 -11.31 1.85 -15.00
C GLY A 155 -12.44 2.89 -14.97
N PRO A 156 -12.12 4.11 -14.53
CA PRO A 156 -13.12 5.17 -14.36
C PRO A 156 -13.84 5.59 -15.63
N SER A 157 -13.26 5.37 -16.82
CA SER A 157 -13.90 5.67 -18.11
C SER A 157 -14.81 4.56 -18.65
N CYS A 158 -14.85 3.39 -17.99
CA CYS A 158 -15.67 2.26 -18.43
C CYS A 158 -17.08 2.33 -17.85
N LYS A 159 -18.09 1.92 -18.63
CA LYS A 159 -19.49 1.82 -18.14
C LYS A 159 -19.74 0.67 -17.17
N CYS A 160 -18.92 -0.39 -17.20
CA CYS A 160 -19.05 -1.52 -16.31
C CYS A 160 -18.87 -1.12 -14.84
N GLY A 161 -19.65 -1.73 -13.95
CA GLY A 161 -19.58 -1.49 -12.51
C GLY A 161 -18.36 -2.12 -11.81
N LEU A 162 -18.25 -1.92 -10.50
CA LEU A 162 -17.17 -2.47 -9.68
C LEU A 162 -17.15 -4.00 -9.62
N GLY A 163 -18.26 -4.67 -9.85
CA GLY A 163 -18.35 -6.14 -9.95
C GLY A 163 -17.90 -6.71 -11.30
N CYS A 164 -17.29 -5.90 -12.17
CA CYS A 164 -16.75 -6.34 -13.44
C CYS A 164 -15.56 -7.29 -13.26
N GLY A 165 -15.55 -8.43 -13.96
CA GLY A 165 -14.47 -9.42 -13.89
C GLY A 165 -13.10 -8.88 -14.29
N ASN A 166 -13.04 -7.81 -15.10
CA ASN A 166 -11.79 -7.14 -15.49
C ASN A 166 -11.44 -5.96 -14.55
N ARG A 167 -11.62 -6.13 -13.23
CA ARG A 167 -11.23 -5.18 -12.17
C ARG A 167 -10.58 -5.92 -10.99
N VAL A 168 -9.79 -6.95 -11.30
CA VAL A 168 -9.25 -7.91 -10.33
C VAL A 168 -8.50 -7.21 -9.18
N THR A 169 -7.61 -6.27 -9.52
CA THR A 169 -6.75 -5.62 -8.51
C THR A 169 -7.48 -4.51 -7.73
N GLN A 170 -8.63 -4.05 -8.21
CA GLN A 170 -9.42 -2.99 -7.57
C GLN A 170 -10.23 -3.51 -6.37
N GLY A 171 -10.39 -4.83 -6.26
CA GLY A 171 -11.05 -5.49 -5.13
C GLY A 171 -10.24 -5.45 -3.83
N GLY A 172 -8.96 -5.08 -3.87
CA GLY A 172 -8.03 -5.14 -2.73
C GLY A 172 -7.62 -6.57 -2.39
N VAL A 173 -6.95 -6.77 -1.27
CA VAL A 173 -6.44 -8.06 -0.81
C VAL A 173 -7.59 -9.01 -0.51
N THR A 174 -7.63 -10.15 -1.21
CA THR A 174 -8.65 -11.20 -1.04
C THR A 174 -8.07 -12.53 -0.55
N VAL A 175 -6.76 -12.67 -0.55
CA VAL A 175 -6.03 -13.84 -0.04
C VAL A 175 -5.65 -13.64 1.42
N ARG A 176 -5.59 -14.73 2.19
CA ARG A 176 -5.16 -14.66 3.59
C ARG A 176 -3.64 -14.55 3.67
N LEU A 177 -3.19 -13.52 4.35
CA LEU A 177 -1.78 -13.21 4.56
C LEU A 177 -1.48 -13.11 6.04
N LYS A 178 -0.20 -13.24 6.40
CA LYS A 178 0.31 -13.02 7.76
C LYS A 178 1.70 -12.39 7.73
N MET A 179 2.01 -11.64 8.75
CA MET A 179 3.34 -11.07 8.99
C MET A 179 4.12 -11.99 9.92
N VAL A 180 5.33 -12.39 9.55
CA VAL A 180 6.20 -13.22 10.39
C VAL A 180 7.53 -12.51 10.57
N LYS A 181 8.05 -12.49 11.81
CA LYS A 181 9.38 -11.93 12.11
C LYS A 181 10.44 -13.02 11.98
N ASP A 182 11.45 -12.75 11.16
CA ASP A 182 12.66 -13.55 11.00
C ASP A 182 13.83 -12.85 11.70
N GLU A 183 14.76 -13.62 12.29
CA GLU A 183 15.90 -13.08 13.03
C GLU A 183 16.87 -12.27 12.16
N LYS A 184 17.04 -12.65 10.89
CA LYS A 184 18.02 -12.06 9.97
C LYS A 184 17.37 -11.07 9.00
N LYS A 185 16.18 -11.41 8.49
CA LYS A 185 15.46 -10.61 7.48
C LYS A 185 14.54 -9.55 8.08
N GLY A 186 14.24 -9.66 9.38
CA GLY A 186 13.22 -8.84 10.02
C GLY A 186 11.80 -9.30 9.67
N TRP A 187 10.88 -8.38 9.43
CA TRP A 187 9.50 -8.73 9.10
C TRP A 187 9.36 -9.14 7.65
N GLY A 188 8.67 -10.27 7.41
CA GLY A 188 8.31 -10.77 6.10
C GLY A 188 6.80 -10.99 5.95
N LEU A 189 6.31 -10.95 4.72
CA LEU A 189 4.93 -11.27 4.37
C LEU A 189 4.85 -12.73 3.94
N TYR A 190 3.88 -13.46 4.47
CA TYR A 190 3.71 -14.89 4.26
C TYR A 190 2.28 -15.23 3.81
N ALA A 191 2.14 -16.26 3.02
CA ALA A 191 0.85 -16.86 2.72
C ALA A 191 0.27 -17.50 4.00
N ALA A 192 -1.00 -17.25 4.31
CA ALA A 192 -1.73 -17.92 5.37
C ALA A 192 -2.80 -18.89 4.82
N GLU A 193 -2.74 -19.16 3.53
CA GLU A 193 -3.49 -20.17 2.79
C GLU A 193 -2.74 -20.51 1.50
N PHE A 194 -3.19 -21.54 0.77
CA PHE A 194 -2.71 -21.82 -0.57
C PHE A 194 -3.10 -20.69 -1.54
N ILE A 195 -2.13 -20.19 -2.31
CA ILE A 195 -2.34 -19.15 -3.32
C ILE A 195 -1.98 -19.72 -4.69
N PRO A 196 -2.95 -19.90 -5.61
CA PRO A 196 -2.67 -20.45 -6.93
C PRO A 196 -1.90 -19.46 -7.82
N ARG A 197 -1.14 -19.99 -8.77
CA ARG A 197 -0.47 -19.22 -9.80
C ARG A 197 -1.44 -18.25 -10.50
N GLY A 198 -0.98 -17.02 -10.76
CA GLY A 198 -1.76 -15.96 -11.41
C GLY A 198 -2.72 -15.23 -10.47
N GLN A 199 -2.84 -15.63 -9.20
CA GLN A 199 -3.68 -14.95 -8.23
C GLN A 199 -3.10 -13.58 -7.88
N PHE A 200 -3.94 -12.54 -7.88
CA PHE A 200 -3.59 -11.23 -7.33
C PHE A 200 -3.38 -11.33 -5.82
N VAL A 201 -2.26 -10.78 -5.35
CA VAL A 201 -1.89 -10.79 -3.92
C VAL A 201 -2.14 -9.43 -3.28
N CYS A 202 -1.46 -8.39 -3.75
CA CYS A 202 -1.62 -7.04 -3.24
C CYS A 202 -1.03 -6.00 -4.21
N GLU A 203 -1.44 -4.74 -4.06
CA GLU A 203 -0.79 -3.57 -4.68
C GLU A 203 0.44 -3.17 -3.84
N TYR A 204 1.52 -2.74 -4.48
CA TYR A 204 2.60 -2.03 -3.79
C TYR A 204 2.19 -0.58 -3.62
N ALA A 205 1.63 -0.25 -2.48
CA ALA A 205 1.11 1.07 -2.18
C ALA A 205 2.10 1.92 -1.37
N GLY A 206 2.13 3.20 -1.68
CA GLY A 206 2.99 4.19 -1.02
C GLY A 206 2.83 5.57 -1.63
N GLU A 207 3.76 6.47 -1.33
CA GLU A 207 3.82 7.79 -1.93
C GLU A 207 4.44 7.73 -3.32
N LEU A 208 3.71 8.14 -4.36
CA LEU A 208 4.26 8.34 -5.69
C LEU A 208 5.16 9.57 -5.72
N LEU A 209 6.37 9.38 -6.23
CA LEU A 209 7.41 10.39 -6.22
C LEU A 209 7.93 10.69 -7.63
N SER A 210 8.30 11.96 -7.86
CA SER A 210 9.16 12.29 -8.99
C SER A 210 10.55 11.67 -8.78
N THR A 211 11.28 11.42 -9.87
CA THR A 211 12.66 10.87 -9.79
C THR A 211 13.56 11.75 -8.90
N LYS A 212 13.46 13.08 -9.00
CA LYS A 212 14.23 14.02 -8.17
C LYS A 212 13.95 13.83 -6.67
N GLU A 213 12.69 13.65 -6.28
CA GLU A 213 12.31 13.46 -4.89
C GLU A 213 12.71 12.07 -4.39
N ALA A 214 12.58 11.03 -5.22
CA ALA A 214 13.02 9.68 -4.90
C ALA A 214 14.54 9.64 -4.62
N THR A 215 15.35 10.27 -5.49
CA THR A 215 16.81 10.42 -5.29
C THR A 215 17.14 11.13 -3.99
N ARG A 216 16.46 12.25 -3.70
CA ARG A 216 16.66 13.01 -2.47
C ARG A 216 16.33 12.17 -1.22
N ARG A 217 15.22 11.42 -1.24
CA ARG A 217 14.84 10.55 -0.11
C ARG A 217 15.83 9.41 0.07
N GLN A 218 16.24 8.76 -1.02
CA GLN A 218 17.24 7.70 -0.96
C GLN A 218 18.54 8.17 -0.30
N GLN A 219 19.06 9.33 -0.71
CA GLN A 219 20.25 9.93 -0.09
C GLN A 219 20.05 10.24 1.40
N THR A 220 18.83 10.56 1.81
CA THR A 220 18.51 10.78 3.22
C THR A 220 18.47 9.46 3.98
N TYR A 221 17.84 8.42 3.41
CA TYR A 221 17.78 7.10 4.03
C TYR A 221 19.15 6.45 4.15
N ASP A 222 20.02 6.60 3.16
CA ASP A 222 21.40 6.09 3.19
C ASP A 222 22.22 6.68 4.36
N LYS A 223 21.86 7.87 4.87
CA LYS A 223 22.50 8.52 6.02
C LYS A 223 21.91 8.11 7.37
N LEU A 224 20.69 7.54 7.37
CA LEU A 224 19.94 7.24 8.57
C LEU A 224 19.89 5.72 8.80
N ALA A 225 20.86 5.19 9.54
CA ALA A 225 20.94 3.76 9.85
C ALA A 225 19.71 3.18 10.58
N SER A 226 18.87 4.03 11.17
CA SER A 226 17.68 3.63 11.91
C SER A 226 16.43 3.41 11.05
N ILE A 227 16.49 3.69 9.75
CA ILE A 227 15.35 3.58 8.84
C ILE A 227 15.61 2.45 7.84
N THR A 228 14.71 1.48 7.79
CA THR A 228 14.66 0.50 6.69
C THR A 228 13.82 1.11 5.58
N PRO A 229 14.43 1.54 4.46
CA PRO A 229 13.69 2.13 3.36
C PRO A 229 12.86 1.07 2.63
N ALA A 230 11.69 1.48 2.13
CA ALA A 230 10.82 0.69 1.28
C ALA A 230 10.49 1.49 0.01
N LEU A 231 11.53 1.88 -0.72
CA LEU A 231 11.44 2.62 -1.98
C LEU A 231 11.53 1.64 -3.15
N LEU A 232 10.44 1.47 -3.88
CA LEU A 232 10.35 0.66 -5.09
C LEU A 232 10.49 1.55 -6.32
N VAL A 233 11.34 1.14 -7.24
CA VAL A 233 11.51 1.80 -8.54
C VAL A 233 11.23 0.79 -9.65
N VAL A 234 10.20 1.07 -10.44
CA VAL A 234 9.83 0.26 -11.61
C VAL A 234 10.08 1.07 -12.88
N LYS A 235 10.69 0.44 -13.86
CA LYS A 235 10.94 1.01 -15.19
C LYS A 235 9.99 0.35 -16.20
N GLU A 236 9.14 1.15 -16.80
CA GLU A 236 8.27 0.72 -17.89
C GLU A 236 8.90 1.17 -19.21
N HIS A 237 9.27 0.22 -20.06
CA HIS A 237 9.71 0.50 -21.41
C HIS A 237 8.49 0.79 -22.28
N LEU A 238 8.43 1.98 -22.88
CA LEU A 238 7.32 2.35 -23.75
C LEU A 238 7.47 1.67 -25.13
N PRO A 239 6.35 1.40 -25.85
CA PRO A 239 6.37 0.71 -27.14
C PRO A 239 7.26 1.37 -28.21
N SER A 240 7.56 2.67 -28.05
CA SER A 240 8.51 3.38 -28.95
C SER A 240 9.96 2.88 -28.85
N GLY A 241 10.27 1.98 -27.89
CA GLY A 241 11.60 1.39 -27.69
C GLY A 241 12.66 2.31 -27.07
N ASN A 242 12.55 3.61 -27.28
CA ASN A 242 13.59 4.58 -26.89
C ASN A 242 13.26 5.39 -25.62
N LYS A 243 12.11 5.16 -25.02
CA LYS A 243 11.68 5.89 -23.82
C LYS A 243 11.27 4.92 -22.72
N CYS A 244 11.69 5.26 -21.50
CA CYS A 244 11.35 4.52 -20.31
C CYS A 244 10.62 5.46 -19.34
N MET A 245 9.44 5.05 -18.87
CA MET A 245 8.78 5.71 -17.77
C MET A 245 9.26 5.11 -16.46
N ARG A 246 9.64 5.96 -15.52
CA ARG A 246 10.09 5.56 -14.20
C ARG A 246 9.02 5.85 -13.17
N ILE A 247 8.57 4.82 -12.47
CA ILE A 247 7.60 4.89 -11.39
C ILE A 247 8.36 4.70 -10.09
N ASN A 248 8.29 5.68 -9.18
CA ASN A 248 8.94 5.62 -7.88
C ASN A 248 7.86 5.65 -6.80
N ILE A 249 7.82 4.61 -5.97
CA ILE A 249 6.85 4.47 -4.87
C ILE A 249 7.62 4.31 -3.57
N ASP A 250 7.40 5.24 -2.64
CA ASP A 250 8.01 5.20 -1.32
C ASP A 250 6.99 4.76 -0.27
N ALA A 251 7.12 3.52 0.18
CA ALA A 251 6.31 2.92 1.24
C ALA A 251 6.97 3.02 2.63
N THR A 252 8.04 3.79 2.79
CA THR A 252 8.78 3.90 4.05
C THR A 252 7.94 4.50 5.17
N ARG A 253 7.20 5.56 4.90
CA ARG A 253 6.38 6.27 5.89
C ARG A 253 4.89 6.08 5.68
N ILE A 254 4.47 5.96 4.44
CA ILE A 254 3.08 5.75 4.03
C ILE A 254 3.09 4.60 3.05
N GLY A 255 2.39 3.52 3.35
CA GLY A 255 2.40 2.32 2.51
C GLY A 255 1.43 1.27 3.01
N ASN A 256 1.54 0.06 2.47
CA ASN A 256 0.76 -1.10 2.90
C ASN A 256 1.65 -2.30 3.24
N ILE A 257 1.06 -3.47 3.35
CA ILE A 257 1.76 -4.72 3.68
C ILE A 257 2.78 -5.14 2.63
N ALA A 258 2.67 -4.68 1.39
CA ALA A 258 3.61 -5.04 0.32
C ALA A 258 5.05 -4.57 0.59
N ARG A 259 5.24 -3.55 1.46
CA ARG A 259 6.55 -3.11 1.91
C ARG A 259 7.36 -4.19 2.67
N PHE A 260 6.69 -5.24 3.11
CA PHE A 260 7.30 -6.36 3.84
C PHE A 260 7.54 -7.58 2.96
N VAL A 261 7.28 -7.49 1.67
CA VAL A 261 7.67 -8.52 0.70
C VAL A 261 9.19 -8.45 0.52
N ASN A 262 9.88 -9.48 0.95
CA ASN A 262 11.34 -9.53 0.94
C ASN A 262 11.92 -9.86 -0.46
N HIS A 263 13.21 -9.61 -0.61
CA HIS A 263 13.96 -9.94 -1.82
C HIS A 263 14.27 -11.43 -1.91
N SER A 264 14.20 -11.98 -3.13
CA SER A 264 14.80 -13.26 -3.49
C SER A 264 15.67 -13.13 -4.75
N CYS A 265 16.90 -13.64 -4.69
CA CYS A 265 17.87 -13.56 -5.79
C CYS A 265 17.51 -14.46 -6.98
N ASP A 266 16.62 -15.44 -6.80
CA ASP A 266 16.11 -16.32 -7.86
C ASP A 266 14.83 -15.79 -8.55
N GLY A 267 14.40 -14.59 -8.19
CA GLY A 267 13.17 -13.98 -8.69
C GLY A 267 12.00 -14.06 -7.71
N GLY A 268 12.00 -15.02 -6.80
CA GLY A 268 10.94 -15.23 -5.81
C GLY A 268 9.69 -15.93 -6.35
N ASN A 269 8.57 -15.73 -5.68
CA ASN A 269 7.28 -16.33 -6.03
C ASN A 269 6.20 -15.31 -6.42
N LEU A 270 6.59 -14.02 -6.54
CA LEU A 270 5.69 -12.96 -6.98
C LEU A 270 6.22 -12.27 -8.23
N ASP A 271 5.35 -12.12 -9.23
CA ASP A 271 5.57 -11.27 -10.38
C ASP A 271 5.15 -9.84 -10.07
N THR A 272 5.99 -8.88 -10.49
CA THR A 272 5.67 -7.44 -10.43
C THR A 272 5.00 -7.01 -11.72
N VAL A 273 3.73 -6.68 -11.65
CA VAL A 273 2.90 -6.34 -12.81
C VAL A 273 2.49 -4.87 -12.78
N ILE A 274 2.66 -4.17 -13.90
CA ILE A 274 2.17 -2.82 -14.09
C ILE A 274 0.71 -2.91 -14.53
N VAL A 275 -0.21 -2.42 -13.70
CA VAL A 275 -1.65 -2.44 -14.00
C VAL A 275 -2.10 -1.05 -14.41
N ARG A 276 -2.61 -0.94 -15.64
CA ARG A 276 -3.23 0.27 -16.18
C ARG A 276 -4.74 0.11 -16.21
N SER A 277 -5.45 1.13 -15.76
CA SER A 277 -6.91 1.12 -15.76
C SER A 277 -7.42 2.22 -16.70
N SER A 278 -8.44 1.91 -17.51
CA SER A 278 -9.00 2.84 -18.49
C SER A 278 -9.46 4.13 -17.83
N GLY A 279 -8.93 5.27 -18.28
CA GLY A 279 -9.20 6.59 -17.71
C GLY A 279 -8.40 6.94 -16.45
N ALA A 280 -7.50 6.09 -15.99
CA ALA A 280 -6.53 6.43 -14.96
C ALA A 280 -5.24 6.97 -15.58
N LEU A 281 -4.72 8.09 -15.07
CA LEU A 281 -3.48 8.68 -15.59
C LEU A 281 -2.25 7.85 -15.16
N LEU A 282 -2.26 7.34 -13.93
CA LEU A 282 -1.11 6.67 -13.33
C LEU A 282 -1.38 5.16 -13.22
N PRO A 283 -0.38 4.33 -13.55
CA PRO A 283 -0.46 2.91 -13.34
C PRO A 283 -0.32 2.56 -11.85
N ARG A 284 -0.73 1.34 -11.51
CA ARG A 284 -0.50 0.72 -10.19
C ARG A 284 0.50 -0.41 -10.35
N ILE A 285 1.30 -0.65 -9.33
CA ILE A 285 2.23 -1.77 -9.25
C ILE A 285 1.58 -2.83 -8.38
N CYS A 286 1.38 -4.02 -8.95
CA CYS A 286 0.67 -5.10 -8.31
C CYS A 286 1.50 -6.38 -8.30
N PHE A 287 1.38 -7.16 -7.24
CA PHE A 287 1.99 -8.47 -7.11
C PHE A 287 1.00 -9.57 -7.44
N PHE A 288 1.43 -10.49 -8.28
CA PHE A 288 0.71 -11.70 -8.63
C PHE A 288 1.57 -12.92 -8.34
N ALA A 289 0.96 -14.03 -7.95
CA ALA A 289 1.68 -15.28 -7.73
C ALA A 289 2.26 -15.79 -9.06
N SER A 290 3.58 -15.91 -9.17
CA SER A 290 4.28 -16.41 -10.37
C SER A 290 4.19 -17.95 -10.51
N ARG A 291 3.94 -18.63 -9.39
CA ARG A 291 3.70 -20.07 -9.25
C ARG A 291 2.69 -20.32 -8.14
N ASP A 292 2.31 -21.58 -7.96
CA ASP A 292 1.56 -21.98 -6.77
C ASP A 292 2.40 -21.74 -5.51
N ILE A 293 1.79 -21.10 -4.49
CA ILE A 293 2.43 -20.74 -3.22
C ILE A 293 1.71 -21.53 -2.12
N GLN A 294 2.49 -22.27 -1.33
CA GLN A 294 1.95 -23.06 -0.23
C GLN A 294 1.65 -22.21 1.00
N GLU A 295 0.73 -22.67 1.83
CA GLU A 295 0.53 -22.06 3.14
C GLU A 295 1.83 -22.05 3.95
N ASN A 296 2.09 -20.98 4.68
CA ASN A 296 3.32 -20.72 5.44
C ASN A 296 4.57 -20.43 4.59
N GLU A 297 4.44 -20.28 3.29
CA GLU A 297 5.54 -19.86 2.42
C GLU A 297 5.71 -18.34 2.46
N GLU A 298 6.97 -17.87 2.52
CA GLU A 298 7.30 -16.45 2.44
C GLU A 298 7.04 -15.91 1.03
N LEU A 299 6.40 -14.74 0.95
CA LEU A 299 6.19 -14.03 -0.30
C LEU A 299 7.43 -13.17 -0.60
N THR A 300 7.99 -13.39 -1.78
CA THR A 300 9.24 -12.74 -2.20
C THR A 300 9.20 -12.34 -3.66
N PHE A 301 9.97 -11.32 -4.03
CA PHE A 301 10.18 -10.91 -5.43
C PHE A 301 11.60 -10.43 -5.66
N SER A 302 12.01 -10.26 -6.92
CA SER A 302 13.29 -9.63 -7.22
C SER A 302 13.20 -8.10 -7.06
N TYR A 303 14.11 -7.51 -6.29
CA TYR A 303 14.22 -6.04 -6.16
C TYR A 303 14.85 -5.38 -7.42
N GLY A 304 15.15 -6.15 -8.46
CA GLY A 304 15.73 -5.70 -9.70
C GLY A 304 17.15 -6.16 -9.89
N ASP A 305 17.83 -5.61 -10.91
CA ASP A 305 19.20 -5.97 -11.25
C ASP A 305 20.18 -5.64 -10.12
N ILE A 306 21.07 -6.58 -9.86
CA ILE A 306 22.04 -6.47 -8.78
C ILE A 306 23.08 -5.41 -9.16
N ARG A 307 22.91 -4.22 -8.60
CA ARG A 307 24.02 -3.26 -8.50
C ARG A 307 24.61 -3.39 -7.10
N LEU A 308 25.73 -4.06 -7.03
CA LEU A 308 26.43 -4.28 -5.77
C LEU A 308 27.04 -2.95 -5.30
N ARG A 309 26.57 -2.44 -4.17
CA ARG A 309 27.29 -1.39 -3.44
C ARG A 309 28.32 -2.05 -2.52
N PRO A 310 29.55 -1.55 -2.40
CA PRO A 310 30.56 -2.12 -1.51
C PRO A 310 30.10 -2.26 -0.04
N ASN A 311 29.19 -1.42 0.40
CA ASN A 311 28.60 -1.42 1.74
C ASN A 311 27.07 -1.71 1.71
N GLY A 312 26.62 -2.59 0.78
CA GLY A 312 25.21 -2.97 0.69
C GLY A 312 24.74 -3.78 1.89
N GLN A 313 23.45 -3.80 2.13
CA GLN A 313 22.86 -4.64 3.17
C GLN A 313 23.00 -6.13 2.81
N PRO A 314 23.29 -7.03 3.76
CA PRO A 314 23.38 -8.45 3.48
C PRO A 314 22.06 -9.03 3.02
N CYS A 315 22.11 -9.95 2.06
CA CYS A 315 20.97 -10.71 1.59
C CYS A 315 20.90 -12.06 2.32
N PHE A 316 19.74 -12.38 2.86
CA PHE A 316 19.46 -13.63 3.56
C PHE A 316 18.35 -14.44 2.85
N CYS A 317 18.21 -14.32 1.52
CA CYS A 317 17.12 -15.02 0.80
C CYS A 317 17.25 -16.57 0.84
N GLY A 318 18.44 -17.09 1.10
CA GLY A 318 18.67 -18.52 1.25
C GLY A 318 18.69 -19.31 -0.07
N THR A 319 18.61 -18.65 -1.23
CA THR A 319 18.64 -19.32 -2.55
C THR A 319 20.05 -19.71 -2.95
N ALA A 320 20.18 -20.74 -3.78
CA ALA A 320 21.48 -21.21 -4.29
C ALA A 320 22.20 -20.13 -5.12
N THR A 321 21.46 -19.20 -5.72
CA THR A 321 21.96 -18.11 -6.55
C THR A 321 22.13 -16.81 -5.76
N CYS A 322 22.10 -16.88 -4.41
CA CYS A 322 22.18 -15.67 -3.58
C CYS A 322 23.46 -14.89 -3.80
N ALA A 323 23.34 -13.61 -4.16
CA ALA A 323 24.47 -12.71 -4.37
C ALA A 323 25.14 -12.23 -3.05
N GLY A 324 24.58 -12.59 -1.89
CA GLY A 324 25.07 -12.19 -0.56
C GLY A 324 24.77 -10.76 -0.16
N ILE A 325 24.35 -9.91 -1.09
CA ILE A 325 24.06 -8.49 -0.87
C ILE A 325 22.72 -8.16 -1.54
N LEU A 326 21.90 -7.35 -0.89
CA LEU A 326 20.64 -6.86 -1.46
C LEU A 326 20.91 -5.91 -2.64
N PRO A 327 20.12 -6.00 -3.71
CA PRO A 327 20.16 -5.03 -4.79
C PRO A 327 19.92 -3.61 -4.26
N SER A 328 20.69 -2.66 -4.76
CA SER A 328 20.48 -1.26 -4.43
C SER A 328 20.11 -0.48 -5.70
N GLU A 329 19.00 0.23 -5.65
CA GLU A 329 18.67 1.19 -6.70
C GLU A 329 19.61 2.40 -6.62
N ASN A 330 20.27 2.75 -7.74
CA ASN A 330 20.79 4.08 -7.93
C ASN A 330 19.66 4.93 -8.49
N THR A 331 19.01 5.64 -7.62
CA THR A 331 17.99 6.63 -8.00
C THR A 331 18.64 7.85 -8.63
#